data_a4cfd81c39c29fee3d127e6dc24380da
#
_entry.id   a4cfd81c39c29fee3d127e6dc24380da
#
_cell.length_a   1.000
_cell.length_b   1.000
_cell.length_c   1.000
_cell.angle_alpha   90.00
_cell.angle_beta   90.00
_cell.angle_gamma   90.00
#
_symmetry.space_group_name_H-M   'P 1'
#
loop_
_entity.id
_entity.type
_entity.pdbx_description
1 polymer ?
#
loop_
_entity_poly.entity_id
_entity_poly.type
_entity_poly.pdbx_seq_one_letter_code
_entity_poly.pdbx_strand_id
1 'polypeptide(L)'
;MEKTDLTLLIGGEAGQGLVTLGQLLAKSLVHAGYSILVTQSYQSRIRGGHNTFAIRVSTEAVVAPRESVDLLIAMNAETVTLHKAEVADGGLIVADEAHGTETDGCLLVPYQQLGETRFANVVALGVVSVLLGLDQPLVARSLDDFLGKKDHEMAEKNRQILTTAFDWCDQQTVAFEKLPPVAKPIQRLVMNGNEAIAMGALSAGVKFCSFYPMTPATSIALNLAAQASRMGLVVEQAEDEIAAINMAIGASFAGVPSIVPTSGGGFALMTEGVSLAGMSETPVLIVVAQRPGPATGLPTRTEQADLELVLYAGHGEFPRAIFSPGTVEECFWLARKSLEVAAKFQGPVFLLTDQFLADSSRAVTPFDIDNLEPIDPGVEIDASSLPYRRYAITPSGVSPRLLPGMTKHLVVAGGDEHPVDGHLTEDLNVRNLMVAKRLRKEQGIMAEVVPPEFQGDEGPDLLLVTWGSSKGSVLEAAAKLRNDSRRVGTLHFSQVWPLVPDQFLGYLESAGEVVCVEGNVYGQLARLIRRETGFGVHRRVLRYDGLPITPEYIIRELGD
;
A
#
# COMPACT_ATOMS: atom_id res chain seq x y z
N MET A 1 4.82 18.22 29.07
CA MET A 1 4.70 16.77 28.74
C MET A 1 5.86 16.42 27.86
N GLU A 2 6.56 15.34 28.11
CA GLU A 2 7.65 14.87 27.22
C GLU A 2 7.08 14.62 25.81
N LYS A 3 7.83 15.06 24.81
CA LYS A 3 7.45 14.94 23.40
C LYS A 3 7.67 13.50 22.94
N THR A 4 6.61 12.74 22.76
CA THR A 4 6.66 11.32 22.42
C THR A 4 6.52 11.02 20.92
N ASP A 5 6.26 12.05 20.11
CA ASP A 5 5.95 11.97 18.68
C ASP A 5 6.66 13.12 17.94
N LEU A 6 7.51 12.80 16.97
CA LEU A 6 8.28 13.74 16.16
C LEU A 6 8.12 13.44 14.68
N THR A 7 8.14 14.50 13.86
CA THR A 7 8.23 14.41 12.40
C THR A 7 9.56 14.98 11.93
N LEU A 8 10.36 14.15 11.26
CA LEU A 8 11.60 14.53 10.60
C LEU A 8 11.33 14.69 9.11
N LEU A 9 11.90 15.71 8.50
CA LEU A 9 11.86 15.91 7.05
C LEU A 9 13.29 16.08 6.52
N ILE A 10 13.73 15.16 5.69
CA ILE A 10 15.02 15.22 4.99
C ILE A 10 14.72 15.73 3.58
N GLY A 11 15.32 16.85 3.18
CA GLY A 11 15.13 17.40 1.85
C GLY A 11 16.44 17.64 1.11
N GLY A 12 16.41 17.48 -0.22
CA GLY A 12 17.58 17.66 -1.07
C GLY A 12 17.33 17.25 -2.53
N GLU A 13 18.39 17.28 -3.34
CA GLU A 13 18.35 16.82 -4.72
C GLU A 13 18.58 15.30 -4.83
N ALA A 14 18.06 14.73 -5.93
CA ALA A 14 18.36 13.34 -6.29
C ALA A 14 19.88 13.12 -6.42
N GLY A 15 20.41 12.13 -5.69
CA GLY A 15 21.85 11.79 -5.67
C GLY A 15 22.61 12.34 -4.46
N GLN A 16 22.04 13.20 -3.62
CA GLN A 16 22.66 13.66 -2.37
C GLN A 16 22.60 12.63 -1.22
N GLY A 17 22.09 11.41 -1.45
CA GLY A 17 22.03 10.34 -0.47
C GLY A 17 20.89 10.48 0.56
N LEU A 18 19.88 11.32 0.30
CA LEU A 18 18.76 11.53 1.22
C LEU A 18 17.97 10.23 1.49
N VAL A 19 17.74 9.41 0.48
CA VAL A 19 17.03 8.11 0.64
C VAL A 19 17.85 7.17 1.52
N THR A 20 19.17 7.10 1.30
CA THR A 20 20.07 6.29 2.11
C THR A 20 20.07 6.76 3.58
N LEU A 21 20.17 8.07 3.82
CA LEU A 21 20.09 8.65 5.16
C LEU A 21 18.75 8.29 5.82
N GLY A 22 17.64 8.50 5.11
CA GLY A 22 16.31 8.22 5.61
C GLY A 22 16.09 6.75 5.95
N GLN A 23 16.53 5.83 5.10
CA GLN A 23 16.45 4.38 5.35
C GLN A 23 17.30 3.93 6.55
N LEU A 24 18.51 4.48 6.70
CA LEU A 24 19.37 4.19 7.84
C LEU A 24 18.77 4.70 9.15
N LEU A 25 18.23 5.93 9.16
CA LEU A 25 17.51 6.48 10.32
C LEU A 25 16.27 5.64 10.66
N ALA A 26 15.43 5.33 9.66
CA ALA A 26 14.24 4.52 9.86
C ALA A 26 14.58 3.16 10.48
N LYS A 27 15.59 2.47 9.95
CA LYS A 27 16.07 1.19 10.48
C LYS A 27 16.59 1.32 11.91
N SER A 28 17.39 2.36 12.21
CA SER A 28 17.93 2.62 13.53
C SER A 28 16.82 2.90 14.55
N LEU A 29 15.82 3.71 14.18
CA LEU A 29 14.66 4.01 15.02
C LEU A 29 13.83 2.76 15.34
N VAL A 30 13.60 1.89 14.35
CA VAL A 30 12.88 0.62 14.57
C VAL A 30 13.70 -0.34 15.45
N HIS A 31 15.01 -0.42 15.28
CA HIS A 31 15.89 -1.21 16.15
C HIS A 31 15.92 -0.67 17.58
N ALA A 32 15.78 0.65 17.78
CA ALA A 32 15.60 1.27 19.09
C ALA A 32 14.22 1.03 19.70
N GLY A 33 13.27 0.45 18.93
CA GLY A 33 11.94 0.08 19.40
C GLY A 33 10.83 1.07 19.07
N TYR A 34 11.14 2.19 18.40
CA TYR A 34 10.14 3.18 18.02
C TYR A 34 9.22 2.67 16.91
N SER A 35 8.00 3.19 16.90
CA SER A 35 7.08 3.09 15.79
C SER A 35 7.38 4.19 14.78
N ILE A 36 7.34 3.88 13.49
CA ILE A 36 7.60 4.84 12.42
C ILE A 36 6.56 4.77 11.31
N LEU A 37 6.38 5.90 10.63
CA LEU A 37 5.78 5.99 9.30
C LEU A 37 6.71 6.82 8.42
N VAL A 38 7.18 6.21 7.34
CA VAL A 38 8.03 6.86 6.34
C VAL A 38 7.18 7.22 5.14
N THR A 39 7.31 8.46 4.67
CA THR A 39 6.72 8.91 3.41
C THR A 39 7.77 9.58 2.53
N GLN A 40 7.61 9.47 1.22
CA GLN A 40 8.56 10.02 0.26
C GLN A 40 7.82 10.89 -0.75
N SER A 41 8.44 12.01 -1.11
CA SER A 41 8.01 12.83 -2.24
C SER A 41 9.17 13.02 -3.19
N TYR A 42 9.01 12.53 -4.40
CA TYR A 42 10.03 12.63 -5.45
C TYR A 42 9.39 13.04 -6.77
N GLN A 43 10.19 13.69 -7.60
CA GLN A 43 9.74 14.09 -8.93
C GLN A 43 9.99 12.95 -9.93
N SER A 44 9.10 12.83 -10.92
CA SER A 44 9.27 11.87 -12.04
C SER A 44 10.38 12.33 -12.99
N ARG A 45 11.63 12.40 -12.49
CA ARG A 45 12.84 12.80 -13.24
C ARG A 45 13.99 11.90 -12.86
N ILE A 46 14.88 11.62 -13.84
CA ILE A 46 16.06 10.76 -13.63
C ILE A 46 17.13 11.47 -12.80
N ARG A 47 17.26 12.81 -12.90
CA ARG A 47 18.22 13.64 -12.18
C ARG A 47 17.63 15.01 -11.89
N GLY A 48 18.06 15.61 -10.77
CA GLY A 48 17.63 16.92 -10.31
C GLY A 48 16.22 16.93 -9.73
N GLY A 49 15.79 18.10 -9.30
CA GLY A 49 14.53 18.33 -8.63
C GLY A 49 14.60 18.07 -7.13
N HIS A 50 13.75 18.78 -6.41
CA HIS A 50 13.66 18.67 -4.96
C HIS A 50 12.91 17.42 -4.54
N ASN A 51 13.53 16.60 -3.70
CA ASN A 51 12.94 15.38 -3.15
C ASN A 51 12.91 15.47 -1.63
N THR A 52 11.94 14.83 -1.01
CA THR A 52 11.86 14.74 0.45
C THR A 52 11.65 13.29 0.92
N PHE A 53 12.17 13.01 2.11
CA PHE A 53 12.00 11.78 2.85
C PHE A 53 11.56 12.14 4.26
N ALA A 54 10.31 11.90 4.60
CA ALA A 54 9.77 12.22 5.92
C ALA A 54 9.66 10.96 6.76
N ILE A 55 10.00 11.09 8.05
CA ILE A 55 9.84 10.04 9.06
C ILE A 55 9.05 10.61 10.22
N ARG A 56 7.84 10.13 10.43
CA ARG A 56 7.16 10.32 11.69
C ARG A 56 7.55 9.18 12.63
N VAL A 57 7.99 9.51 13.83
CA VAL A 57 8.50 8.56 14.82
C VAL A 57 7.86 8.80 16.17
N SER A 58 7.45 7.72 16.86
CA SER A 58 6.82 7.81 18.17
C SER A 58 7.14 6.59 19.03
N THR A 59 7.02 6.74 20.34
CA THR A 59 6.98 5.62 21.29
C THR A 59 5.69 4.82 21.22
N GLU A 60 4.63 5.40 20.65
CA GLU A 60 3.34 4.76 20.41
C GLU A 60 3.14 4.42 18.93
N ALA A 61 2.02 3.78 18.60
CA ALA A 61 1.73 3.40 17.22
C ALA A 61 1.51 4.64 16.34
N VAL A 62 2.26 4.75 15.24
CA VAL A 62 2.10 5.78 14.22
C VAL A 62 1.29 5.21 13.07
N VAL A 63 0.16 5.84 12.75
CA VAL A 63 -0.78 5.34 11.73
C VAL A 63 -1.01 6.30 10.56
N ALA A 64 -0.65 7.60 10.73
CA ALA A 64 -0.91 8.65 9.74
C ALA A 64 0.30 9.58 9.55
N PRO A 65 0.46 10.23 8.40
CA PRO A 65 1.40 11.34 8.23
C PRO A 65 0.90 12.58 8.99
N ARG A 66 1.81 13.52 9.26
CA ARG A 66 1.52 14.80 9.91
C ARG A 66 2.03 15.96 9.05
N GLU A 67 1.35 17.11 9.06
CA GLU A 67 1.73 18.28 8.25
C GLU A 67 2.92 19.06 8.85
N SER A 68 3.02 19.12 10.19
CA SER A 68 4.09 19.86 10.85
C SER A 68 5.39 19.07 10.96
N VAL A 69 6.53 19.76 10.84
CA VAL A 69 7.89 19.20 10.90
C VAL A 69 8.57 19.64 12.19
N ASP A 70 9.09 18.70 12.97
CA ASP A 70 9.83 19.00 14.22
C ASP A 70 11.33 19.14 13.96
N LEU A 71 11.86 18.38 12.98
CA LEU A 71 13.28 18.40 12.62
C LEU A 71 13.43 18.42 11.09
N LEU A 72 13.85 19.55 10.55
CA LEU A 72 14.17 19.70 9.12
C LEU A 72 15.66 19.46 8.88
N ILE A 73 15.99 18.43 8.09
CA ILE A 73 17.37 18.10 7.69
C ILE A 73 17.55 18.58 6.25
N ALA A 74 18.24 19.71 6.08
CA ALA A 74 18.43 20.33 4.79
C ALA A 74 19.79 19.92 4.17
N MET A 75 19.74 19.08 3.14
CA MET A 75 20.94 18.68 2.39
C MET A 75 21.39 19.75 1.39
N ASN A 76 20.59 20.79 1.18
CA ASN A 76 20.90 21.98 0.37
C ASN A 76 20.09 23.21 0.83
N ALA A 77 20.45 24.40 0.35
CA ALA A 77 19.79 25.66 0.71
C ALA A 77 18.34 25.76 0.21
N GLU A 78 18.02 25.14 -0.94
CA GLU A 78 16.66 25.10 -1.48
C GLU A 78 15.67 24.43 -0.50
N THR A 79 16.11 23.39 0.19
CA THR A 79 15.30 22.68 1.21
C THR A 79 14.85 23.63 2.32
N VAL A 80 15.74 24.47 2.84
CA VAL A 80 15.38 25.46 3.87
C VAL A 80 14.34 26.44 3.33
N THR A 81 14.55 26.95 2.12
CA THR A 81 13.65 27.91 1.49
C THR A 81 12.24 27.33 1.32
N LEU A 82 12.13 26.07 0.90
CA LEU A 82 10.86 25.43 0.60
C LEU A 82 10.10 25.00 1.86
N HIS A 83 10.80 24.53 2.91
CA HIS A 83 10.16 23.84 4.03
C HIS A 83 10.26 24.55 5.38
N LYS A 84 10.93 25.72 5.46
CA LYS A 84 11.03 26.48 6.72
C LYS A 84 9.67 26.79 7.34
N ALA A 85 8.66 27.07 6.52
CA ALA A 85 7.31 27.41 6.98
C ALA A 85 6.54 26.19 7.56
N GLU A 86 7.00 24.97 7.30
CA GLU A 86 6.42 23.73 7.83
C GLU A 86 7.00 23.35 9.19
N VAL A 87 8.10 24.02 9.62
CA VAL A 87 8.75 23.75 10.90
C VAL A 87 7.88 24.27 12.04
N ALA A 88 7.54 23.38 12.97
CA ALA A 88 6.71 23.69 14.13
C ALA A 88 7.42 24.65 15.09
N ASP A 89 6.65 25.32 15.95
CA ASP A 89 7.20 26.12 17.04
C ASP A 89 8.08 25.24 17.94
N GLY A 90 9.34 25.69 18.16
CA GLY A 90 10.35 24.92 18.88
C GLY A 90 10.99 23.77 18.08
N GLY A 91 10.68 23.67 16.78
CA GLY A 91 11.38 22.78 15.84
C GLY A 91 12.77 23.25 15.51
N LEU A 92 13.58 22.36 14.95
CA LEU A 92 15.00 22.61 14.63
C LEU A 92 15.27 22.39 13.15
N ILE A 93 16.10 23.27 12.57
CA ILE A 93 16.64 23.10 11.22
C ILE A 93 18.10 22.69 11.34
N VAL A 94 18.51 21.60 10.69
CA VAL A 94 19.89 21.15 10.53
C VAL A 94 20.33 21.44 9.11
N ALA A 95 21.36 22.29 8.93
CA ALA A 95 21.84 22.69 7.62
C ALA A 95 23.37 22.80 7.58
N ASP A 96 23.96 22.76 6.38
CA ASP A 96 25.40 22.98 6.19
C ASP A 96 25.76 24.46 6.44
N GLU A 97 26.79 24.70 7.26
CA GLU A 97 27.32 26.05 7.52
C GLU A 97 27.72 26.79 6.21
N ALA A 98 28.15 26.02 5.20
CA ALA A 98 28.52 26.58 3.89
C ALA A 98 27.34 27.20 3.13
N HIS A 99 26.10 26.94 3.51
CA HIS A 99 24.92 27.48 2.84
C HIS A 99 24.43 28.82 3.39
N GLY A 100 25.08 29.36 4.44
CA GLY A 100 24.89 30.73 4.91
C GLY A 100 23.50 31.08 5.44
N THR A 101 22.71 30.06 5.84
CA THR A 101 21.36 30.27 6.39
C THR A 101 21.41 30.53 7.89
N GLU A 102 21.84 31.73 8.31
CA GLU A 102 21.66 32.19 9.69
C GLU A 102 20.17 32.48 9.92
N THR A 103 19.46 31.55 10.54
CA THR A 103 18.10 31.75 11.04
C THR A 103 18.02 31.24 12.47
N ASP A 104 17.23 31.93 13.30
CA ASP A 104 16.91 31.46 14.63
C ASP A 104 16.34 30.04 14.56
N GLY A 105 16.82 29.14 15.42
CA GLY A 105 16.42 27.73 15.39
C GLY A 105 17.14 26.86 14.35
N CYS A 106 18.34 27.27 13.90
CA CYS A 106 19.16 26.50 12.97
C CYS A 106 20.45 26.00 13.64
N LEU A 107 20.73 24.70 13.52
CA LEU A 107 22.01 24.07 13.83
C LEU A 107 22.84 24.01 12.54
N LEU A 108 23.88 24.87 12.47
CA LEU A 108 24.81 24.86 11.35
C LEU A 108 25.91 23.81 11.57
N VAL A 109 25.97 22.85 10.67
CA VAL A 109 26.88 21.70 10.73
C VAL A 109 28.06 21.92 9.78
N PRO A 110 29.32 21.80 10.24
CA PRO A 110 30.50 21.95 9.38
C PRO A 110 30.78 20.64 8.61
N TYR A 111 29.89 20.32 7.64
CA TYR A 111 29.95 19.03 6.93
C TYR A 111 31.32 18.73 6.34
N GLN A 112 31.99 19.74 5.74
CA GLN A 112 33.31 19.55 5.12
C GLN A 112 34.44 19.26 6.13
N GLN A 113 34.28 19.73 7.38
CA GLN A 113 35.26 19.47 8.45
C GLN A 113 35.05 18.07 9.08
N LEU A 114 33.79 17.63 9.13
CA LEU A 114 33.41 16.33 9.72
C LEU A 114 33.58 15.17 8.73
N GLY A 115 33.53 15.44 7.42
CA GLY A 115 33.71 14.43 6.38
C GLY A 115 33.81 15.03 4.97
N GLU A 116 34.28 14.24 4.02
CA GLU A 116 34.27 14.65 2.61
C GLU A 116 32.83 14.77 2.11
N THR A 117 32.56 15.62 1.13
CA THR A 117 31.21 15.88 0.54
C THR A 117 30.43 14.61 0.19
N ARG A 118 31.11 13.55 -0.27
CA ARG A 118 30.48 12.26 -0.60
C ARG A 118 29.92 11.51 0.62
N PHE A 119 30.27 11.89 1.84
CA PHE A 119 29.79 11.31 3.10
C PHE A 119 28.84 12.23 3.88
N ALA A 120 28.34 13.29 3.25
CA ALA A 120 27.43 14.23 3.90
C ALA A 120 26.20 13.54 4.53
N ASN A 121 25.69 12.47 3.90
CA ASN A 121 24.60 11.66 4.45
C ASN A 121 25.00 10.91 5.74
N VAL A 122 26.27 10.50 5.91
CA VAL A 122 26.77 9.84 7.14
C VAL A 122 26.98 10.87 8.25
N VAL A 123 27.47 12.06 7.90
CA VAL A 123 27.57 13.18 8.86
C VAL A 123 26.17 13.55 9.36
N ALA A 124 25.20 13.73 8.46
CA ALA A 124 23.81 13.99 8.84
C ALA A 124 23.22 12.88 9.72
N LEU A 125 23.52 11.60 9.40
CA LEU A 125 23.10 10.45 10.20
C LEU A 125 23.61 10.57 11.64
N GLY A 126 24.89 10.89 11.84
CA GLY A 126 25.48 11.06 13.17
C GLY A 126 24.84 12.19 13.95
N VAL A 127 24.75 13.38 13.36
CA VAL A 127 24.15 14.56 13.98
C VAL A 127 22.69 14.31 14.38
N VAL A 128 21.86 13.83 13.45
CA VAL A 128 20.43 13.57 13.69
C VAL A 128 20.24 12.47 14.74
N SER A 129 21.10 11.46 14.77
CA SER A 129 21.03 10.39 15.78
C SER A 129 21.24 10.91 17.21
N VAL A 130 22.18 11.83 17.41
CA VAL A 130 22.39 12.49 18.73
C VAL A 130 21.18 13.33 19.12
N LEU A 131 20.63 14.10 18.19
CA LEU A 131 19.44 14.93 18.42
C LEU A 131 18.22 14.08 18.82
N LEU A 132 18.10 12.88 18.26
CA LEU A 132 17.02 11.94 18.60
C LEU A 132 17.31 11.09 19.85
N GLY A 133 18.52 11.13 20.39
CA GLY A 133 18.91 10.32 21.54
C GLY A 133 19.18 8.85 21.21
N LEU A 134 19.58 8.54 19.96
CA LEU A 134 19.92 7.17 19.54
C LEU A 134 21.34 6.81 19.97
N ASP A 135 21.52 5.56 20.39
CA ASP A 135 22.84 5.03 20.76
C ASP A 135 23.74 4.84 19.54
N GLN A 136 24.97 5.37 19.59
CA GLN A 136 25.94 5.26 18.50
C GLN A 136 26.20 3.79 18.06
N PRO A 137 26.40 2.79 18.96
CA PRO A 137 26.59 1.41 18.56
C PRO A 137 25.42 0.82 17.77
N LEU A 138 24.19 1.24 18.07
CA LEU A 138 22.99 0.81 17.36
C LEU A 138 22.96 1.39 15.93
N VAL A 139 23.27 2.67 15.77
CA VAL A 139 23.33 3.34 14.47
C VAL A 139 24.47 2.77 13.61
N ALA A 140 25.65 2.55 14.22
CA ALA A 140 26.80 1.93 13.54
C ALA A 140 26.47 0.53 13.02
N ARG A 141 25.74 -0.29 13.79
CA ARG A 141 25.27 -1.61 13.35
C ARG A 141 24.33 -1.50 12.14
N SER A 142 23.39 -0.54 12.17
CA SER A 142 22.48 -0.32 11.05
C SER A 142 23.21 0.10 9.77
N LEU A 143 24.26 0.90 9.91
CA LEU A 143 25.14 1.31 8.82
C LEU A 143 25.95 0.13 8.24
N ASP A 144 26.52 -0.72 9.11
CA ASP A 144 27.27 -1.93 8.71
C ASP A 144 26.40 -2.92 7.95
N ASP A 145 25.17 -3.16 8.44
CA ASP A 145 24.20 -4.03 7.80
C ASP A 145 23.78 -3.52 6.42
N PHE A 146 23.73 -2.19 6.26
CA PHE A 146 23.35 -1.56 4.98
C PHE A 146 24.49 -1.62 3.96
N LEU A 147 25.71 -1.31 4.37
CA LEU A 147 26.89 -1.33 3.47
C LEU A 147 27.30 -2.75 3.07
N GLY A 148 26.96 -3.74 3.89
CA GLY A 148 27.33 -5.13 3.66
C GLY A 148 28.83 -5.40 3.83
N LYS A 149 29.24 -6.64 3.58
CA LYS A 149 30.64 -7.12 3.83
C LYS A 149 31.61 -6.90 2.65
N LYS A 150 31.21 -6.15 1.62
CA LYS A 150 31.95 -6.12 0.33
C LYS A 150 33.16 -5.17 0.31
N ASP A 151 33.16 -4.10 1.14
CA ASP A 151 34.23 -3.10 1.16
C ASP A 151 34.55 -2.69 2.61
N HIS A 152 35.52 -3.36 3.19
CA HIS A 152 35.94 -3.13 4.58
C HIS A 152 36.53 -1.74 4.81
N GLU A 153 37.27 -1.19 3.84
CA GLU A 153 37.91 0.13 3.97
C GLU A 153 36.82 1.24 3.98
N MET A 154 35.86 1.12 3.08
CA MET A 154 34.73 2.04 3.01
C MET A 154 33.85 1.96 4.28
N ALA A 155 33.60 0.77 4.78
CA ALA A 155 32.83 0.58 6.01
C ALA A 155 33.52 1.22 7.22
N GLU A 156 34.85 1.02 7.36
CA GLU A 156 35.61 1.64 8.44
C GLU A 156 35.65 3.16 8.35
N LYS A 157 35.80 3.71 7.13
CA LYS A 157 35.73 5.16 6.92
C LYS A 157 34.36 5.74 7.28
N ASN A 158 33.28 5.08 6.93
CA ASN A 158 31.93 5.50 7.32
C ASN A 158 31.74 5.48 8.84
N ARG A 159 32.26 4.47 9.56
CA ARG A 159 32.20 4.41 11.03
C ARG A 159 32.97 5.56 11.67
N GLN A 160 34.17 5.87 11.17
CA GLN A 160 34.97 6.99 11.67
C GLN A 160 34.26 8.32 11.53
N ILE A 161 33.65 8.56 10.35
CA ILE A 161 32.88 9.78 10.08
C ILE A 161 31.64 9.83 10.98
N LEU A 162 30.93 8.71 11.15
CA LEU A 162 29.77 8.63 12.04
C LEU A 162 30.19 8.98 13.48
N THR A 163 31.31 8.43 13.98
CA THR A 163 31.82 8.74 15.31
C THR A 163 32.17 10.21 15.45
N THR A 164 32.90 10.78 14.48
CA THR A 164 33.25 12.20 14.49
C THR A 164 32.04 13.11 14.52
N ALA A 165 30.99 12.79 13.76
CA ALA A 165 29.73 13.55 13.73
C ALA A 165 28.94 13.42 15.05
N PHE A 166 28.94 12.24 15.68
CA PHE A 166 28.37 12.04 17.01
C PHE A 166 29.08 12.89 18.06
N ASP A 167 30.42 12.82 18.14
CA ASP A 167 31.23 13.54 19.11
C ASP A 167 31.09 15.04 18.93
N TRP A 168 31.02 15.53 17.70
CA TRP A 168 30.82 16.92 17.40
C TRP A 168 29.44 17.40 17.89
N CYS A 169 28.37 16.66 17.57
CA CYS A 169 27.01 17.06 17.92
C CYS A 169 26.76 16.98 19.44
N ASP A 170 27.33 16.00 20.14
CA ASP A 170 27.20 15.85 21.60
C ASP A 170 27.85 17.03 22.37
N GLN A 171 28.80 17.72 21.75
CA GLN A 171 29.44 18.92 22.32
C GLN A 171 28.64 20.21 22.05
N GLN A 172 27.60 20.15 21.20
CA GLN A 172 26.77 21.32 20.91
C GLN A 172 25.66 21.50 21.95
N THR A 173 25.40 22.75 22.33
CA THR A 173 24.25 23.09 23.15
C THR A 173 23.07 23.37 22.24
N VAL A 174 22.20 22.37 22.02
CA VAL A 174 21.02 22.45 21.14
C VAL A 174 19.76 22.32 21.98
N ALA A 175 18.87 23.30 21.87
CA ALA A 175 17.56 23.24 22.51
C ALA A 175 16.59 22.42 21.64
N PHE A 176 16.71 21.10 21.67
CA PHE A 176 15.80 20.17 21.00
C PHE A 176 15.43 19.03 21.95
N GLU A 177 14.14 18.74 22.05
CA GLU A 177 13.64 17.72 22.96
C GLU A 177 13.80 16.33 22.34
N LYS A 178 14.63 15.49 22.99
CA LYS A 178 14.89 14.11 22.55
C LYS A 178 13.68 13.22 22.77
N LEU A 179 13.54 12.18 21.96
CA LEU A 179 12.54 11.15 22.20
C LEU A 179 12.88 10.35 23.48
N PRO A 180 11.87 10.05 24.32
CA PRO A 180 12.10 9.18 25.47
C PRO A 180 12.43 7.76 24.99
N PRO A 181 13.34 7.03 25.69
CA PRO A 181 13.76 5.69 25.28
C PRO A 181 12.60 4.68 25.42
N VAL A 182 12.50 3.75 24.49
CA VAL A 182 11.53 2.66 24.55
C VAL A 182 12.02 1.57 25.48
N ALA A 183 11.30 1.34 26.59
CA ALA A 183 11.75 0.45 27.68
C ALA A 183 11.86 -1.02 27.28
N LYS A 184 11.05 -1.49 26.32
CA LYS A 184 11.03 -2.88 25.82
C LYS A 184 10.86 -2.89 24.31
N PRO A 185 11.99 -2.80 23.55
CA PRO A 185 11.91 -2.87 22.10
C PRO A 185 11.36 -4.23 21.64
N ILE A 186 10.34 -4.20 20.79
CA ILE A 186 9.80 -5.39 20.11
C ILE A 186 10.48 -5.46 18.75
N GLN A 187 10.89 -6.66 18.35
CA GLN A 187 11.45 -6.86 17.01
C GLN A 187 10.38 -6.56 15.96
N ARG A 188 10.67 -5.63 15.07
CA ARG A 188 9.79 -5.22 13.96
C ARG A 188 10.58 -5.20 12.66
N LEU A 189 9.85 -5.34 11.55
CA LEU A 189 10.37 -5.17 10.20
C LEU A 189 10.01 -3.76 9.70
N VAL A 190 10.88 -3.17 8.89
CA VAL A 190 10.52 -1.98 8.10
C VAL A 190 10.03 -2.47 6.76
N MET A 191 8.77 -2.18 6.41
CA MET A 191 8.14 -2.70 5.22
C MET A 191 7.10 -1.71 4.68
N ASN A 192 6.98 -1.63 3.34
CA ASN A 192 5.94 -0.86 2.66
C ASN A 192 4.81 -1.76 2.14
N GLY A 193 3.73 -1.13 1.62
CA GLY A 193 2.56 -1.88 1.14
C GLY A 193 2.87 -2.81 -0.04
N ASN A 194 3.72 -2.41 -0.97
CA ASN A 194 4.07 -3.25 -2.13
C ASN A 194 4.92 -4.47 -1.76
N GLU A 195 5.84 -4.33 -0.80
CA GLU A 195 6.58 -5.45 -0.22
C GLU A 195 5.63 -6.43 0.47
N ALA A 196 4.66 -5.90 1.23
CA ALA A 196 3.67 -6.71 1.92
C ALA A 196 2.72 -7.44 0.93
N ILE A 197 2.28 -6.78 -0.16
CA ILE A 197 1.49 -7.42 -1.22
C ILE A 197 2.28 -8.58 -1.86
N ALA A 198 3.54 -8.34 -2.22
CA ALA A 198 4.39 -9.38 -2.80
C ALA A 198 4.58 -10.57 -1.85
N MET A 199 4.83 -10.32 -0.55
CA MET A 199 4.96 -11.36 0.46
C MET A 199 3.64 -12.12 0.68
N GLY A 200 2.51 -11.42 0.73
CA GLY A 200 1.17 -12.03 0.84
C GLY A 200 0.86 -12.93 -0.37
N ALA A 201 1.18 -12.48 -1.58
CA ALA A 201 1.00 -13.26 -2.80
C ALA A 201 1.91 -14.52 -2.83
N LEU A 202 3.18 -14.40 -2.39
CA LEU A 202 4.09 -15.56 -2.26
C LEU A 202 3.56 -16.57 -1.24
N SER A 203 3.07 -16.09 -0.09
CA SER A 203 2.49 -16.95 0.95
C SER A 203 1.20 -17.66 0.50
N ALA A 204 0.52 -17.09 -0.49
CA ALA A 204 -0.66 -17.66 -1.14
C ALA A 204 -0.31 -18.66 -2.26
N GLY A 205 0.97 -18.87 -2.56
CA GLY A 205 1.43 -19.83 -3.55
C GLY A 205 1.46 -19.28 -4.99
N VAL A 206 1.52 -17.97 -5.20
CA VAL A 206 1.70 -17.39 -6.54
C VAL A 206 2.96 -17.95 -7.20
N LYS A 207 2.87 -18.30 -8.49
CA LYS A 207 3.97 -18.87 -9.29
C LYS A 207 4.18 -18.18 -10.61
N PHE A 208 3.31 -17.25 -10.99
CA PHE A 208 3.45 -16.45 -12.19
C PHE A 208 3.09 -14.98 -11.93
N CYS A 209 3.95 -14.08 -12.36
CA CYS A 209 3.71 -12.65 -12.37
C CYS A 209 4.06 -12.11 -13.75
N SER A 210 3.12 -11.48 -14.42
CA SER A 210 3.38 -10.71 -15.63
C SER A 210 3.04 -9.24 -15.40
N PHE A 211 3.84 -8.33 -15.93
CA PHE A 211 3.62 -6.91 -15.73
C PHE A 211 4.25 -6.08 -16.85
N TYR A 212 3.70 -4.90 -17.08
CA TYR A 212 4.38 -3.80 -17.75
C TYR A 212 4.76 -2.75 -16.69
N PRO A 213 6.00 -2.21 -16.69
CA PRO A 213 6.45 -1.31 -15.63
C PRO A 213 5.60 -0.04 -15.53
N MET A 214 4.82 0.08 -14.47
CA MET A 214 4.00 1.26 -14.19
C MET A 214 4.06 1.65 -12.71
N THR A 215 4.52 2.88 -12.44
CA THR A 215 4.57 3.46 -11.09
C THR A 215 3.14 3.67 -10.56
N PRO A 216 2.83 3.33 -9.29
CA PRO A 216 3.75 2.80 -8.27
C PRO A 216 3.77 1.26 -8.17
N ALA A 217 3.11 0.51 -9.04
CA ALA A 217 2.96 -0.95 -8.93
C ALA A 217 4.24 -1.76 -9.24
N THR A 218 5.20 -1.18 -9.97
CA THR A 218 6.39 -1.91 -10.46
C THR A 218 7.18 -2.61 -9.35
N SER A 219 7.26 -2.02 -8.17
CA SER A 219 8.01 -2.61 -7.04
C SER A 219 7.40 -3.91 -6.53
N ILE A 220 6.10 -4.19 -6.72
CA ILE A 220 5.49 -5.50 -6.43
C ILE A 220 6.17 -6.57 -7.29
N ALA A 221 6.25 -6.35 -8.61
CA ALA A 221 6.88 -7.29 -9.53
C ALA A 221 8.38 -7.45 -9.24
N LEU A 222 9.10 -6.36 -8.89
CA LEU A 222 10.51 -6.42 -8.54
C LEU A 222 10.76 -7.21 -7.25
N ASN A 223 9.91 -7.06 -6.22
CA ASN A 223 9.97 -7.85 -4.99
C ASN A 223 9.71 -9.33 -5.27
N LEU A 224 8.75 -9.65 -6.12
CA LEU A 224 8.51 -11.02 -6.59
C LEU A 224 9.70 -11.57 -7.37
N ALA A 225 10.28 -10.80 -8.30
CA ALA A 225 11.46 -11.19 -9.08
C ALA A 225 12.68 -11.50 -8.20
N ALA A 226 12.89 -10.72 -7.13
CA ALA A 226 13.96 -10.97 -6.17
C ALA A 226 13.86 -12.34 -5.47
N GLN A 227 12.67 -12.94 -5.39
CA GLN A 227 12.42 -14.26 -4.81
C GLN A 227 12.21 -15.35 -5.85
N ALA A 228 12.22 -15.03 -7.15
CA ALA A 228 11.79 -15.92 -8.22
C ALA A 228 12.52 -17.28 -8.20
N SER A 229 13.86 -17.28 -8.15
CA SER A 229 14.62 -18.53 -8.17
C SER A 229 14.45 -19.38 -6.89
N ARG A 230 14.24 -18.75 -5.73
CA ARG A 230 14.06 -19.44 -4.44
C ARG A 230 12.67 -20.06 -4.31
N MET A 231 11.66 -19.40 -4.89
CA MET A 231 10.25 -19.76 -4.73
C MET A 231 9.70 -20.51 -5.94
N GLY A 232 10.51 -20.75 -7.00
CA GLY A 232 10.04 -21.36 -8.23
C GLY A 232 8.95 -20.53 -8.91
N LEU A 233 9.14 -19.22 -8.97
CA LEU A 233 8.22 -18.23 -9.53
C LEU A 233 8.78 -17.75 -10.88
N VAL A 234 7.92 -17.62 -11.88
CA VAL A 234 8.22 -16.94 -13.15
C VAL A 234 7.73 -15.51 -13.07
N VAL A 235 8.62 -14.55 -13.35
CA VAL A 235 8.27 -13.13 -13.45
C VAL A 235 8.62 -12.65 -14.84
N GLU A 236 7.63 -12.18 -15.60
CA GLU A 236 7.75 -11.77 -16.98
C GLU A 236 7.40 -10.31 -17.17
N GLN A 237 8.33 -9.53 -17.69
CA GLN A 237 8.06 -8.17 -18.14
C GLN A 237 7.52 -8.21 -19.57
N ALA A 238 6.23 -7.99 -19.69
CA ALA A 238 5.52 -7.99 -20.98
C ALA A 238 5.81 -6.71 -21.78
N GLU A 239 5.51 -6.74 -23.08
CA GLU A 239 5.64 -5.60 -23.98
C GLU A 239 4.63 -4.48 -23.72
N ASP A 240 3.45 -4.83 -23.18
CA ASP A 240 2.38 -3.92 -22.76
C ASP A 240 1.45 -4.59 -21.74
N GLU A 241 0.46 -3.84 -21.26
CA GLU A 241 -0.51 -4.32 -20.28
C GLU A 241 -1.49 -5.34 -20.85
N ILE A 242 -1.80 -5.28 -22.15
CA ILE A 242 -2.67 -6.26 -22.82
C ILE A 242 -1.97 -7.62 -22.84
N ALA A 243 -0.70 -7.67 -23.18
CA ALA A 243 0.10 -8.88 -23.13
C ALA A 243 0.20 -9.39 -21.67
N ALA A 244 0.46 -8.51 -20.71
CA ALA A 244 0.61 -8.87 -19.30
C ALA A 244 -0.63 -9.59 -18.75
N ILE A 245 -1.84 -9.03 -18.92
CA ILE A 245 -3.06 -9.65 -18.41
C ILE A 245 -3.35 -11.00 -19.09
N ASN A 246 -3.14 -11.11 -20.41
CA ASN A 246 -3.39 -12.34 -21.15
C ASN A 246 -2.39 -13.46 -20.81
N MET A 247 -1.11 -13.13 -20.57
CA MET A 247 -0.12 -14.08 -20.05
C MET A 247 -0.55 -14.64 -18.69
N ALA A 248 -1.01 -13.79 -17.75
CA ALA A 248 -1.46 -14.23 -16.45
C ALA A 248 -2.71 -15.11 -16.53
N ILE A 249 -3.68 -14.76 -17.39
CA ILE A 249 -4.86 -15.59 -17.63
C ILE A 249 -4.45 -16.95 -18.20
N GLY A 250 -3.55 -16.98 -19.19
CA GLY A 250 -3.04 -18.21 -19.78
C GLY A 250 -2.30 -19.10 -18.77
N ALA A 251 -1.43 -18.52 -17.96
CA ALA A 251 -0.74 -19.23 -16.88
C ALA A 251 -1.73 -19.78 -15.84
N SER A 252 -2.69 -18.96 -15.42
CA SER A 252 -3.72 -19.39 -14.50
C SER A 252 -4.62 -20.48 -15.08
N PHE A 253 -5.00 -20.39 -16.34
CA PHE A 253 -5.75 -21.43 -17.02
C PHE A 253 -5.01 -22.78 -17.00
N ALA A 254 -3.69 -22.74 -17.16
CA ALA A 254 -2.81 -23.90 -17.02
C ALA A 254 -2.60 -24.38 -15.56
N GLY A 255 -3.22 -23.73 -14.58
CA GLY A 255 -3.17 -24.12 -13.16
C GLY A 255 -2.14 -23.40 -12.31
N VAL A 256 -1.52 -22.35 -12.85
CA VAL A 256 -0.47 -21.59 -12.15
C VAL A 256 -1.07 -20.34 -11.52
N PRO A 257 -1.15 -20.22 -10.18
CA PRO A 257 -1.67 -19.02 -9.51
C PRO A 257 -0.91 -17.76 -9.96
N SER A 258 -1.64 -16.77 -10.49
CA SER A 258 -1.08 -15.64 -11.22
C SER A 258 -1.48 -14.29 -10.65
N ILE A 259 -0.57 -13.32 -10.76
CA ILE A 259 -0.75 -11.92 -10.34
C ILE A 259 -0.30 -10.97 -11.44
N VAL A 260 -1.04 -9.87 -11.63
CA VAL A 260 -0.70 -8.78 -12.56
C VAL A 260 -0.75 -7.45 -11.81
N PRO A 261 0.38 -6.85 -11.44
CA PRO A 261 0.42 -5.50 -10.87
C PRO A 261 0.48 -4.43 -11.96
N THR A 262 -0.36 -3.39 -11.83
CA THR A 262 -0.46 -2.24 -12.73
C THR A 262 -0.94 -0.99 -11.99
N SER A 263 -1.17 0.12 -12.70
CA SER A 263 -1.82 1.34 -12.23
C SER A 263 -3.04 1.65 -13.11
N GLY A 264 -3.85 2.66 -12.75
CA GLY A 264 -5.12 2.95 -13.45
C GLY A 264 -5.00 3.08 -14.96
N GLY A 265 -3.98 3.78 -15.46
CA GLY A 265 -3.75 3.93 -16.91
C GLY A 265 -3.48 2.61 -17.62
N GLY A 266 -2.65 1.73 -17.04
CA GLY A 266 -2.39 0.40 -17.58
C GLY A 266 -3.59 -0.54 -17.42
N PHE A 267 -4.31 -0.43 -16.30
CA PHE A 267 -5.53 -1.21 -16.09
C PHE A 267 -6.62 -0.89 -17.13
N ALA A 268 -6.70 0.36 -17.59
CA ALA A 268 -7.62 0.74 -18.67
C ALA A 268 -7.37 -0.06 -19.97
N LEU A 269 -6.13 -0.48 -20.25
CA LEU A 269 -5.80 -1.34 -21.39
C LEU A 269 -6.12 -2.82 -21.13
N MET A 270 -6.25 -3.25 -19.89
CA MET A 270 -6.55 -4.63 -19.50
C MET A 270 -8.04 -5.01 -19.52
N THR A 271 -8.94 -4.06 -19.76
CA THR A 271 -10.37 -4.24 -19.54
C THR A 271 -10.99 -5.37 -20.35
N GLU A 272 -10.54 -5.63 -21.58
CA GLU A 272 -11.00 -6.78 -22.37
C GLU A 272 -10.50 -8.10 -21.75
N GLY A 273 -9.23 -8.19 -21.33
CA GLY A 273 -8.70 -9.35 -20.63
C GLY A 273 -9.46 -9.66 -19.32
N VAL A 274 -9.91 -8.64 -18.61
CA VAL A 274 -10.80 -8.81 -17.44
C VAL A 274 -12.10 -9.53 -17.82
N SER A 275 -12.71 -9.16 -18.96
CA SER A 275 -13.89 -9.84 -19.50
C SER A 275 -13.60 -11.29 -19.87
N LEU A 276 -12.45 -11.55 -20.50
CA LEU A 276 -12.00 -12.90 -20.83
C LEU A 276 -11.81 -13.76 -19.57
N ALA A 277 -11.23 -13.22 -18.51
CA ALA A 277 -11.10 -13.93 -17.24
C ALA A 277 -12.48 -14.29 -16.64
N GLY A 278 -13.45 -13.38 -16.75
CA GLY A 278 -14.84 -13.63 -16.34
C GLY A 278 -15.52 -14.70 -17.18
N MET A 279 -15.38 -14.65 -18.52
CA MET A 279 -16.00 -15.59 -19.45
C MET A 279 -15.40 -16.99 -19.36
N SER A 280 -14.07 -17.09 -19.36
CA SER A 280 -13.36 -18.37 -19.25
C SER A 280 -13.36 -18.95 -17.82
N GLU A 281 -13.90 -18.19 -16.87
CA GLU A 281 -13.92 -18.53 -15.44
C GLU A 281 -12.50 -18.91 -14.96
N THR A 282 -11.55 -18.01 -15.22
CA THR A 282 -10.14 -18.21 -14.92
C THR A 282 -9.73 -17.30 -13.76
N PRO A 283 -9.17 -17.87 -12.65
CA PRO A 283 -8.71 -17.08 -11.52
C PRO A 283 -7.55 -16.17 -11.90
N VAL A 284 -7.59 -14.91 -11.51
CA VAL A 284 -6.45 -14.00 -11.64
C VAL A 284 -6.54 -12.89 -10.60
N LEU A 285 -5.41 -12.56 -9.97
CA LEU A 285 -5.30 -11.38 -9.11
C LEU A 285 -4.73 -10.21 -9.91
N ILE A 286 -5.48 -9.13 -9.98
CA ILE A 286 -5.05 -7.87 -10.59
C ILE A 286 -4.86 -6.84 -9.49
N VAL A 287 -3.63 -6.32 -9.34
CA VAL A 287 -3.33 -5.27 -8.37
C VAL A 287 -3.29 -3.93 -9.10
N VAL A 288 -4.17 -3.02 -8.70
CA VAL A 288 -4.22 -1.65 -9.25
C VAL A 288 -3.70 -0.68 -8.20
N ALA A 289 -2.47 -0.21 -8.37
CA ALA A 289 -1.88 0.80 -7.51
C ALA A 289 -2.20 2.19 -8.09
N GLN A 290 -3.14 2.88 -7.45
CA GLN A 290 -3.74 4.12 -7.93
C GLN A 290 -2.77 5.30 -7.83
N ARG A 291 -2.92 6.24 -8.76
CA ARG A 291 -2.23 7.52 -8.80
C ARG A 291 -3.11 8.55 -9.52
N PRO A 292 -2.86 9.86 -9.36
CA PRO A 292 -3.65 10.87 -10.07
C PRO A 292 -3.61 10.70 -11.59
N GLY A 293 -4.81 10.60 -12.20
CA GLY A 293 -5.05 10.64 -13.63
C GLY A 293 -5.56 12.02 -14.07
N PRO A 294 -6.15 12.13 -15.27
CA PRO A 294 -6.23 11.12 -16.34
C PRO A 294 -4.90 10.93 -17.08
N ALA A 295 -4.81 9.89 -17.88
CA ALA A 295 -3.60 9.45 -18.62
C ALA A 295 -2.40 9.25 -17.68
N THR A 296 -1.24 9.85 -17.97
CA THR A 296 -0.06 9.74 -17.09
C THR A 296 -0.26 10.47 -15.75
N GLY A 297 -0.98 11.59 -15.77
CA GLY A 297 -1.30 12.37 -14.58
C GLY A 297 -0.07 12.79 -13.76
N LEU A 298 -0.08 12.46 -12.47
CA LEU A 298 1.03 12.69 -11.55
C LEU A 298 1.59 11.35 -11.06
N PRO A 299 2.59 10.75 -11.74
CA PRO A 299 3.01 9.35 -11.52
C PRO A 299 3.52 9.04 -10.12
N THR A 300 4.03 10.05 -9.41
CA THR A 300 4.66 9.92 -8.09
C THR A 300 3.83 10.55 -6.97
N ARG A 301 2.53 10.70 -7.21
CA ARG A 301 1.57 11.26 -6.26
C ARG A 301 0.45 10.25 -5.97
N THR A 302 -0.31 10.49 -4.91
CA THR A 302 -1.38 9.59 -4.48
C THR A 302 -2.76 10.12 -4.80
N GLU A 303 -3.66 9.22 -5.18
CA GLU A 303 -5.09 9.46 -5.34
C GLU A 303 -5.85 8.12 -5.23
N GLN A 304 -7.13 8.15 -4.88
CA GLN A 304 -8.02 6.98 -4.80
C GLN A 304 -9.14 7.10 -5.86
N ALA A 305 -8.78 7.34 -7.13
CA ALA A 305 -9.74 7.71 -8.17
C ALA A 305 -10.17 6.56 -9.10
N ASP A 306 -9.64 5.34 -8.92
CA ASP A 306 -9.87 4.22 -9.83
C ASP A 306 -10.92 3.19 -9.32
N LEU A 307 -11.62 3.45 -8.21
CA LEU A 307 -12.64 2.52 -7.69
C LEU A 307 -13.75 2.26 -8.72
N GLU A 308 -14.33 3.31 -9.31
CA GLU A 308 -15.37 3.15 -10.32
C GLU A 308 -14.83 2.54 -11.61
N LEU A 309 -13.57 2.85 -12.01
CA LEU A 309 -12.92 2.21 -13.15
C LEU A 309 -12.81 0.70 -12.95
N VAL A 310 -12.34 0.24 -11.78
CA VAL A 310 -12.20 -1.19 -11.46
C VAL A 310 -13.55 -1.88 -11.32
N LEU A 311 -14.52 -1.20 -10.72
CA LEU A 311 -15.86 -1.71 -10.49
C LEU A 311 -16.59 -2.02 -11.81
N TYR A 312 -16.43 -1.15 -12.82
CA TYR A 312 -17.12 -1.28 -14.11
C TYR A 312 -16.21 -1.79 -15.25
N ALA A 313 -14.99 -2.19 -14.94
CA ALA A 313 -14.05 -2.67 -15.95
C ALA A 313 -14.53 -3.98 -16.58
N GLY A 314 -14.27 -4.11 -17.88
CA GLY A 314 -14.75 -5.19 -18.71
C GLY A 314 -16.18 -4.98 -19.19
N HIS A 315 -16.54 -5.65 -20.27
CA HIS A 315 -17.89 -5.63 -20.81
C HIS A 315 -18.65 -6.91 -20.45
N GLY A 316 -19.97 -6.84 -20.42
CA GLY A 316 -20.82 -7.93 -19.93
C GLY A 316 -20.83 -8.03 -18.39
N GLU A 317 -21.59 -8.96 -17.87
CA GLU A 317 -21.83 -9.13 -16.43
C GLU A 317 -21.16 -10.41 -15.92
N PHE A 318 -20.33 -10.27 -14.90
CA PHE A 318 -19.66 -11.38 -14.21
C PHE A 318 -19.28 -10.97 -12.79
N PRO A 319 -19.25 -11.92 -11.84
CA PRO A 319 -18.89 -11.63 -10.45
C PRO A 319 -17.43 -11.19 -10.30
N ARG A 320 -17.19 -10.28 -9.36
CA ARG A 320 -15.85 -9.83 -8.98
C ARG A 320 -15.80 -9.49 -7.50
N ALA A 321 -14.59 -9.43 -6.94
CA ALA A 321 -14.34 -8.88 -5.62
C ALA A 321 -13.25 -7.80 -5.73
N ILE A 322 -13.40 -6.72 -4.94
CA ILE A 322 -12.44 -5.60 -4.90
C ILE A 322 -12.04 -5.38 -3.44
N PHE A 323 -10.81 -5.70 -3.11
CA PHE A 323 -10.20 -5.42 -1.82
C PHE A 323 -9.41 -4.12 -1.88
N SER A 324 -9.36 -3.39 -0.76
CA SER A 324 -8.63 -2.13 -0.66
C SER A 324 -7.98 -2.00 0.72
N PRO A 325 -6.74 -2.45 0.88
CA PRO A 325 -6.04 -2.42 2.15
C PRO A 325 -5.82 -0.98 2.63
N GLY A 326 -5.98 -0.75 3.94
CA GLY A 326 -5.71 0.52 4.60
C GLY A 326 -4.39 0.55 5.37
N THR A 327 -3.74 -0.60 5.57
CA THR A 327 -2.45 -0.72 6.27
C THR A 327 -1.51 -1.66 5.54
N VAL A 328 -0.22 -1.61 5.91
CA VAL A 328 0.79 -2.55 5.37
C VAL A 328 0.45 -4.00 5.74
N GLU A 329 -0.07 -4.21 6.94
CA GLU A 329 -0.50 -5.52 7.40
C GLU A 329 -1.68 -6.04 6.57
N GLU A 330 -2.67 -5.18 6.29
CA GLU A 330 -3.79 -5.53 5.41
C GLU A 330 -3.33 -5.80 3.97
N CYS A 331 -2.27 -5.15 3.48
CA CYS A 331 -1.68 -5.47 2.19
C CYS A 331 -1.26 -6.94 2.07
N PHE A 332 -0.63 -7.47 3.12
CA PHE A 332 -0.26 -8.89 3.16
C PHE A 332 -1.48 -9.82 3.18
N TRP A 333 -2.40 -9.58 4.14
CA TRP A 333 -3.54 -10.46 4.34
C TRP A 333 -4.54 -10.42 3.19
N LEU A 334 -4.80 -9.23 2.63
CA LEU A 334 -5.76 -9.10 1.53
C LEU A 334 -5.18 -9.53 0.18
N ALA A 335 -3.86 -9.46 -0.04
CA ALA A 335 -3.25 -10.08 -1.21
C ALA A 335 -3.42 -11.61 -1.19
N ARG A 336 -3.22 -12.23 -0.01
CA ARG A 336 -3.47 -13.64 0.21
C ARG A 336 -4.94 -13.98 0.01
N LYS A 337 -5.86 -13.23 0.65
CA LYS A 337 -7.33 -13.42 0.54
C LYS A 337 -7.82 -13.24 -0.90
N SER A 338 -7.26 -12.30 -1.64
CA SER A 338 -7.61 -12.08 -3.05
C SER A 338 -7.30 -13.30 -3.93
N LEU A 339 -6.14 -13.94 -3.73
CA LEU A 339 -5.78 -15.17 -4.45
C LEU A 339 -6.67 -16.35 -4.05
N GLU A 340 -7.01 -16.46 -2.77
CA GLU A 340 -7.96 -17.47 -2.26
C GLU A 340 -9.34 -17.32 -2.91
N VAL A 341 -9.90 -16.10 -2.91
CA VAL A 341 -11.20 -15.80 -3.51
C VAL A 341 -11.18 -16.02 -5.02
N ALA A 342 -10.09 -15.62 -5.71
CA ALA A 342 -9.94 -15.88 -7.14
C ALA A 342 -9.94 -17.38 -7.45
N ALA A 343 -9.18 -18.18 -6.72
CA ALA A 343 -9.11 -19.63 -6.88
C ALA A 343 -10.47 -20.30 -6.60
N LYS A 344 -11.09 -19.95 -5.47
CA LYS A 344 -12.33 -20.53 -5.01
C LYS A 344 -13.51 -20.25 -5.93
N PHE A 345 -13.64 -19.03 -6.44
CA PHE A 345 -14.77 -18.61 -7.27
C PHE A 345 -14.43 -18.55 -8.76
N GLN A 346 -13.21 -18.89 -9.15
CA GLN A 346 -12.77 -18.98 -10.54
C GLN A 346 -13.14 -17.71 -11.35
N GLY A 347 -12.49 -16.60 -11.02
CA GLY A 347 -12.73 -15.30 -11.69
C GLY A 347 -11.70 -14.25 -11.33
N PRO A 348 -11.78 -13.06 -11.95
CA PRO A 348 -10.90 -11.95 -11.65
C PRO A 348 -11.21 -11.37 -10.28
N VAL A 349 -10.16 -11.10 -9.49
CA VAL A 349 -10.22 -10.40 -8.21
C VAL A 349 -9.23 -9.24 -8.24
N PHE A 350 -9.61 -8.14 -7.62
CA PHE A 350 -8.86 -6.90 -7.64
C PHE A 350 -8.37 -6.53 -6.24
N LEU A 351 -7.12 -6.08 -6.17
CA LEU A 351 -6.55 -5.45 -4.99
C LEU A 351 -6.23 -4.00 -5.36
N LEU A 352 -7.01 -3.07 -4.81
CA LEU A 352 -6.96 -1.65 -5.12
C LEU A 352 -6.18 -0.93 -4.03
N THR A 353 -4.91 -0.62 -4.29
CA THR A 353 -4.02 0.16 -3.43
C THR A 353 -3.75 1.53 -4.07
N ASP A 354 -2.90 2.35 -3.47
CA ASP A 354 -2.50 3.65 -4.01
C ASP A 354 -1.00 3.94 -3.76
N GLN A 355 -0.48 5.01 -4.34
CA GLN A 355 0.93 5.38 -4.25
C GLN A 355 1.35 5.64 -2.79
N PHE A 356 0.50 6.25 -1.95
CA PHE A 356 0.84 6.50 -0.56
C PHE A 356 1.13 5.19 0.17
N LEU A 357 0.21 4.22 0.12
CA LEU A 357 0.39 2.93 0.79
C LEU A 357 1.50 2.09 0.14
N ALA A 358 1.66 2.17 -1.19
CA ALA A 358 2.69 1.46 -1.94
C ALA A 358 4.11 1.82 -1.49
N ASP A 359 4.36 3.11 -1.24
CA ASP A 359 5.70 3.65 -0.95
C ASP A 359 5.94 3.97 0.53
N SER A 360 4.88 4.00 1.36
CA SER A 360 5.00 4.30 2.79
C SER A 360 5.51 3.09 3.57
N SER A 361 6.68 3.24 4.22
CA SER A 361 7.22 2.18 5.06
C SER A 361 6.82 2.37 6.53
N ARG A 362 6.52 1.27 7.20
CA ARG A 362 6.14 1.23 8.62
C ARG A 362 6.95 0.19 9.39
N ALA A 363 6.97 0.35 10.71
CA ALA A 363 7.43 -0.67 11.63
C ALA A 363 6.32 -1.72 11.81
N VAL A 364 6.47 -2.88 11.18
CA VAL A 364 5.48 -3.97 11.14
C VAL A 364 5.94 -5.14 12.01
N THR A 365 5.04 -5.71 12.79
CA THR A 365 5.30 -6.98 13.48
C THR A 365 5.46 -8.10 12.44
N PRO A 366 6.46 -8.98 12.55
CA PRO A 366 6.61 -10.10 11.62
C PRO A 366 5.33 -10.91 11.49
N PHE A 367 4.95 -11.26 10.26
CA PHE A 367 3.80 -12.11 10.01
C PHE A 367 4.07 -13.54 10.47
N ASP A 368 3.08 -14.17 11.09
CA ASP A 368 3.14 -15.60 11.42
C ASP A 368 2.89 -16.42 10.16
N ILE A 369 3.95 -16.63 9.38
CA ILE A 369 3.89 -17.35 8.11
C ILE A 369 3.94 -18.87 8.28
N ASP A 370 4.43 -19.36 9.40
CA ASP A 370 4.61 -20.81 9.65
C ASP A 370 3.27 -21.52 9.91
N ASN A 371 2.28 -20.77 10.40
CA ASN A 371 0.94 -21.28 10.70
C ASN A 371 -0.11 -20.97 9.62
N LEU A 372 0.33 -20.52 8.42
CA LEU A 372 -0.59 -20.24 7.32
C LEU A 372 -1.10 -21.52 6.68
N GLU A 373 -2.42 -21.68 6.63
CA GLU A 373 -3.04 -22.77 5.87
C GLU A 373 -2.77 -22.62 4.37
N PRO A 374 -2.43 -23.71 3.66
CA PRO A 374 -2.29 -23.68 2.21
C PRO A 374 -3.59 -23.22 1.53
N ILE A 375 -3.47 -22.41 0.49
CA ILE A 375 -4.65 -22.06 -0.32
C ILE A 375 -4.92 -23.18 -1.31
N ASP A 376 -6.17 -23.65 -1.33
CA ASP A 376 -6.64 -24.60 -2.33
C ASP A 376 -6.65 -23.91 -3.72
N PRO A 377 -5.89 -24.40 -4.70
CA PRO A 377 -5.87 -23.82 -6.05
C PRO A 377 -7.19 -24.06 -6.83
N GLY A 378 -8.15 -24.76 -6.25
CA GLY A 378 -9.43 -25.08 -6.89
C GLY A 378 -9.27 -26.02 -8.10
N VAL A 379 -8.28 -26.90 -8.06
CA VAL A 379 -7.99 -27.86 -9.13
C VAL A 379 -8.30 -29.28 -8.67
N GLU A 380 -9.14 -29.97 -9.42
CA GLU A 380 -9.40 -31.41 -9.20
C GLU A 380 -8.33 -32.28 -9.87
N ILE A 381 -7.84 -33.26 -9.14
CA ILE A 381 -6.81 -34.18 -9.64
C ILE A 381 -7.45 -35.40 -10.33
N ASP A 382 -8.66 -35.77 -9.96
CA ASP A 382 -9.37 -36.96 -10.49
C ASP A 382 -10.81 -36.60 -10.93
N ALA A 383 -11.03 -36.63 -12.26
CA ALA A 383 -12.37 -36.55 -12.82
C ALA A 383 -12.95 -37.96 -12.96
N SER A 384 -13.48 -38.50 -11.89
CA SER A 384 -14.13 -39.84 -11.89
C SER A 384 -15.42 -39.89 -12.71
N SER A 385 -15.97 -38.73 -13.11
CA SER A 385 -17.17 -38.62 -13.96
C SER A 385 -16.82 -38.29 -15.41
N LEU A 386 -17.04 -39.22 -16.32
CA LEU A 386 -16.97 -39.03 -17.76
C LEU A 386 -18.35 -38.78 -18.36
N PRO A 387 -18.49 -37.89 -19.36
CA PRO A 387 -17.46 -36.99 -19.90
C PRO A 387 -17.20 -35.79 -18.99
N TYR A 388 -15.95 -35.31 -18.92
CA TYR A 388 -15.57 -34.09 -18.21
C TYR A 388 -16.26 -32.87 -18.81
N ARG A 389 -16.78 -32.01 -17.94
CA ARG A 389 -17.50 -30.78 -18.30
C ARG A 389 -16.88 -29.60 -17.55
N ARG A 390 -16.00 -28.87 -18.24
CA ARG A 390 -15.27 -27.70 -17.65
C ARG A 390 -16.22 -26.70 -17.00
N TYR A 391 -17.39 -26.51 -17.58
CA TYR A 391 -18.38 -25.53 -17.14
C TYR A 391 -19.67 -26.21 -16.64
N ALA A 392 -19.53 -27.32 -15.95
CA ALA A 392 -20.66 -28.03 -15.35
C ALA A 392 -21.52 -27.09 -14.50
N ILE A 393 -22.83 -27.17 -14.65
CA ILE A 393 -23.78 -26.37 -13.87
C ILE A 393 -23.90 -26.98 -12.48
N THR A 394 -23.46 -26.21 -11.48
CA THR A 394 -23.48 -26.61 -10.06
C THR A 394 -24.36 -25.68 -9.25
N PRO A 395 -24.77 -26.06 -8.03
CA PRO A 395 -25.53 -25.18 -7.13
C PRO A 395 -24.78 -23.89 -6.78
N SER A 396 -23.45 -23.95 -6.60
CA SER A 396 -22.61 -22.78 -6.28
C SER A 396 -22.24 -21.94 -7.50
N GLY A 397 -22.43 -22.47 -8.73
CA GLY A 397 -21.90 -21.86 -9.95
C GLY A 397 -20.40 -22.14 -10.20
N VAL A 398 -19.67 -22.67 -9.23
CA VAL A 398 -18.25 -23.06 -9.38
C VAL A 398 -18.19 -24.47 -9.97
N SER A 399 -17.48 -24.62 -11.08
CA SER A 399 -17.37 -25.90 -11.79
C SER A 399 -16.09 -26.64 -11.41
N PRO A 400 -16.08 -27.97 -11.47
CA PRO A 400 -14.86 -28.77 -11.36
C PRO A 400 -13.81 -28.31 -12.40
N ARG A 401 -12.54 -28.16 -11.98
CA ARG A 401 -11.49 -27.64 -12.85
C ARG A 401 -10.35 -28.65 -12.98
N LEU A 402 -10.20 -29.22 -14.17
CA LEU A 402 -9.03 -29.99 -14.56
C LEU A 402 -8.03 -29.11 -15.34
N LEU A 403 -6.75 -29.45 -15.26
CA LEU A 403 -5.69 -28.74 -15.96
C LEU A 403 -5.42 -29.34 -17.35
N PRO A 404 -5.23 -28.49 -18.37
CA PRO A 404 -4.83 -28.96 -19.70
C PRO A 404 -3.54 -29.79 -19.64
N GLY A 405 -3.54 -30.93 -20.34
CA GLY A 405 -2.37 -31.82 -20.43
C GLY A 405 -2.09 -32.70 -19.21
N MET A 406 -2.75 -32.49 -18.08
CA MET A 406 -2.57 -33.32 -16.89
C MET A 406 -3.57 -34.48 -16.81
N THR A 407 -4.55 -34.53 -17.71
CA THR A 407 -5.56 -35.56 -17.77
C THR A 407 -5.77 -36.07 -19.20
N LYS A 408 -6.53 -37.16 -19.36
CA LYS A 408 -6.94 -37.68 -20.68
C LYS A 408 -8.10 -36.88 -21.29
N HIS A 409 -8.66 -35.94 -20.52
CA HIS A 409 -9.80 -35.13 -20.97
C HIS A 409 -9.33 -33.92 -21.72
N LEU A 410 -10.08 -33.54 -22.76
CA LEU A 410 -9.92 -32.27 -23.43
C LEU A 410 -10.49 -31.17 -22.54
N VAL A 411 -9.68 -30.15 -22.24
CA VAL A 411 -10.10 -28.94 -21.54
C VAL A 411 -10.26 -27.84 -22.57
N VAL A 412 -11.51 -27.43 -22.82
CA VAL A 412 -11.83 -26.40 -23.81
C VAL A 412 -12.26 -25.12 -23.11
N ALA A 413 -11.75 -23.97 -23.54
CA ALA A 413 -12.16 -22.64 -23.13
C ALA A 413 -12.03 -21.69 -24.31
N GLY A 414 -12.86 -20.65 -24.33
CA GLY A 414 -12.87 -19.58 -25.31
C GLY A 414 -13.47 -18.30 -24.76
N GLY A 415 -13.45 -17.25 -25.55
CA GLY A 415 -14.11 -15.98 -25.24
C GLY A 415 -15.57 -15.93 -25.65
N ASP A 416 -16.04 -16.95 -26.38
CA ASP A 416 -17.43 -17.05 -26.84
C ASP A 416 -18.35 -17.67 -25.78
N GLU A 417 -19.67 -17.51 -25.95
CA GLU A 417 -20.63 -18.27 -25.16
C GLU A 417 -20.52 -19.76 -25.46
N HIS A 418 -20.68 -20.57 -24.43
CA HIS A 418 -20.37 -22.01 -24.51
C HIS A 418 -21.32 -22.83 -23.64
N PRO A 419 -21.64 -24.08 -24.02
CA PRO A 419 -22.26 -25.07 -23.14
C PRO A 419 -21.28 -25.60 -22.09
N VAL A 420 -21.69 -26.61 -21.34
CA VAL A 420 -20.93 -27.18 -20.22
C VAL A 420 -19.56 -27.78 -20.63
N ASP A 421 -19.37 -28.12 -21.89
CA ASP A 421 -18.14 -28.69 -22.45
C ASP A 421 -17.14 -27.65 -22.97
N GLY A 422 -17.55 -26.37 -23.05
CA GLY A 422 -16.69 -25.24 -23.44
C GLY A 422 -16.58 -24.94 -24.92
N HIS A 423 -17.29 -25.66 -25.79
CA HIS A 423 -17.33 -25.34 -27.21
C HIS A 423 -18.25 -24.14 -27.51
N LEU A 424 -17.97 -23.43 -28.58
CA LEU A 424 -18.79 -22.29 -29.02
C LEU A 424 -20.25 -22.70 -29.25
N THR A 425 -21.20 -21.85 -28.84
CA THR A 425 -22.62 -22.00 -29.11
C THR A 425 -23.29 -20.66 -29.36
N GLU A 426 -24.31 -20.67 -30.23
CA GLU A 426 -25.24 -19.55 -30.43
C GLU A 426 -26.65 -19.85 -29.86
N ASP A 427 -26.82 -20.94 -29.11
CA ASP A 427 -28.11 -21.29 -28.47
C ASP A 427 -28.43 -20.34 -27.33
N LEU A 428 -29.52 -19.55 -27.51
CA LEU A 428 -29.95 -18.55 -26.55
C LEU A 428 -30.42 -19.15 -25.20
N ASN A 429 -30.87 -20.41 -25.15
CA ASN A 429 -31.21 -21.07 -23.91
C ASN A 429 -29.92 -21.44 -23.13
N VAL A 430 -28.90 -21.91 -23.84
CA VAL A 430 -27.58 -22.16 -23.25
C VAL A 430 -27.01 -20.85 -22.69
N ARG A 431 -27.10 -19.75 -23.44
CA ARG A 431 -26.69 -18.42 -22.99
C ARG A 431 -27.34 -18.07 -21.63
N ASN A 432 -28.65 -18.21 -21.49
CA ASN A 432 -29.36 -17.90 -20.26
C ASN A 432 -28.90 -18.79 -19.08
N LEU A 433 -28.72 -20.09 -19.33
CA LEU A 433 -28.24 -21.03 -18.31
C LEU A 433 -26.82 -20.72 -17.83
N MET A 434 -25.93 -20.36 -18.75
CA MET A 434 -24.53 -20.11 -18.42
C MET A 434 -24.33 -18.74 -17.74
N VAL A 435 -25.09 -17.73 -18.13
CA VAL A 435 -25.11 -16.44 -17.40
C VAL A 435 -25.59 -16.67 -15.95
N ALA A 436 -26.72 -17.32 -15.78
CA ALA A 436 -27.25 -17.62 -14.44
C ALA A 436 -26.28 -18.49 -13.61
N LYS A 437 -25.54 -19.40 -14.24
CA LYS A 437 -24.50 -20.20 -13.59
C LYS A 437 -23.34 -19.34 -13.12
N ARG A 438 -22.80 -18.46 -13.97
CA ARG A 438 -21.69 -17.55 -13.62
C ARG A 438 -22.09 -16.60 -12.48
N LEU A 439 -23.26 -15.98 -12.55
CA LEU A 439 -23.75 -15.03 -11.53
C LEU A 439 -24.03 -15.69 -10.17
N ARG A 440 -24.36 -16.97 -10.10
CA ARG A 440 -24.54 -17.68 -8.81
C ARG A 440 -23.32 -17.64 -7.90
N LYS A 441 -22.12 -17.50 -8.45
CA LYS A 441 -20.89 -17.36 -7.68
C LYS A 441 -20.90 -16.13 -6.77
N GLU A 442 -21.65 -15.09 -7.15
CA GLU A 442 -21.77 -13.85 -6.37
C GLU A 442 -22.28 -14.12 -4.96
N GLN A 443 -23.22 -15.03 -4.79
CA GLN A 443 -23.71 -15.41 -3.45
C GLN A 443 -22.61 -15.98 -2.57
N GLY A 444 -21.72 -16.80 -3.15
CA GLY A 444 -20.56 -17.32 -2.43
C GLY A 444 -19.54 -16.24 -2.07
N ILE A 445 -19.29 -15.31 -3.01
CA ILE A 445 -18.38 -14.16 -2.77
C ILE A 445 -18.98 -13.25 -1.67
N MET A 446 -20.28 -12.97 -1.70
CA MET A 446 -20.97 -12.18 -0.67
C MET A 446 -20.91 -12.83 0.72
N ALA A 447 -20.96 -14.16 0.80
CA ALA A 447 -20.85 -14.87 2.08
C ALA A 447 -19.44 -14.79 2.71
N GLU A 448 -18.43 -14.40 1.93
CA GLU A 448 -17.03 -14.28 2.39
C GLU A 448 -16.52 -12.84 2.42
N VAL A 449 -17.42 -11.87 2.30
CA VAL A 449 -17.04 -10.45 2.37
C VAL A 449 -16.40 -10.14 3.71
N VAL A 450 -15.27 -9.45 3.65
CA VAL A 450 -14.63 -8.86 4.84
C VAL A 450 -15.48 -7.69 5.30
N PRO A 451 -16.11 -7.76 6.48
CA PRO A 451 -16.97 -6.68 6.95
C PRO A 451 -16.18 -5.40 7.18
N PRO A 452 -16.81 -4.23 7.03
CA PRO A 452 -16.18 -2.98 7.40
C PRO A 452 -15.83 -2.93 8.90
N GLU A 453 -14.68 -2.36 9.20
CA GLU A 453 -14.20 -2.22 10.58
C GLU A 453 -14.79 -0.96 11.21
N PHE A 454 -15.61 -1.13 12.25
CA PHE A 454 -16.12 -0.05 13.05
C PHE A 454 -15.26 0.13 14.31
N GLN A 455 -14.94 1.40 14.65
CA GLN A 455 -14.31 1.77 15.91
C GLN A 455 -15.00 2.97 16.51
N GLY A 456 -15.41 2.89 17.77
CA GLY A 456 -16.06 3.97 18.51
C GLY A 456 -17.26 3.49 19.32
N ASP A 457 -18.00 4.44 19.90
CA ASP A 457 -19.23 4.18 20.64
C ASP A 457 -20.41 3.95 19.69
N GLU A 458 -21.38 3.15 20.10
CA GLU A 458 -22.62 2.97 19.33
C GLU A 458 -23.39 4.30 19.23
N GLY A 459 -23.94 4.56 18.02
CA GLY A 459 -24.66 5.79 17.72
C GLY A 459 -23.81 7.05 17.91
N PRO A 460 -22.65 7.17 17.23
CA PRO A 460 -21.77 8.32 17.39
C PRO A 460 -22.42 9.61 16.89
N ASP A 461 -22.02 10.75 17.47
CA ASP A 461 -22.49 12.06 17.00
C ASP A 461 -21.91 12.38 15.62
N LEU A 462 -20.66 11.91 15.36
CA LEU A 462 -19.98 11.98 14.08
C LEU A 462 -19.40 10.61 13.71
N LEU A 463 -19.72 10.10 12.52
CA LEU A 463 -19.14 8.90 11.95
C LEU A 463 -18.30 9.25 10.71
N LEU A 464 -17.00 8.98 10.78
CA LEU A 464 -16.08 9.13 9.65
C LEU A 464 -15.98 7.81 8.87
N VAL A 465 -16.45 7.82 7.63
CA VAL A 465 -16.44 6.65 6.74
C VAL A 465 -15.29 6.78 5.75
N THR A 466 -14.53 5.70 5.53
CA THR A 466 -13.38 5.72 4.61
C THR A 466 -13.03 4.35 4.08
N TRP A 467 -12.09 4.28 3.14
CA TRP A 467 -11.57 3.07 2.54
C TRP A 467 -10.08 3.20 2.19
N GLY A 468 -9.40 2.06 2.03
CA GLY A 468 -8.01 2.05 1.58
C GLY A 468 -7.08 2.83 2.50
N SER A 469 -6.07 3.46 1.93
CA SER A 469 -4.94 4.08 2.63
C SER A 469 -5.28 5.26 3.57
N SER A 470 -6.47 5.85 3.44
CA SER A 470 -6.93 6.91 4.34
C SER A 470 -7.32 6.44 5.75
N LYS A 471 -7.33 5.11 6.00
CA LYS A 471 -7.63 4.49 7.29
C LYS A 471 -6.92 5.16 8.47
N GLY A 472 -5.59 5.22 8.42
CA GLY A 472 -4.78 5.75 9.52
C GLY A 472 -5.11 7.20 9.86
N SER A 473 -5.26 8.04 8.84
CA SER A 473 -5.56 9.47 9.01
C SER A 473 -6.96 9.70 9.60
N VAL A 474 -7.94 8.89 9.20
CA VAL A 474 -9.29 8.94 9.76
C VAL A 474 -9.31 8.48 11.21
N LEU A 475 -8.59 7.40 11.55
CA LEU A 475 -8.48 6.91 12.93
C LEU A 475 -7.86 7.98 13.85
N GLU A 476 -6.77 8.62 13.42
CA GLU A 476 -6.10 9.64 14.23
C GLU A 476 -6.94 10.93 14.32
N ALA A 477 -7.59 11.36 13.22
CA ALA A 477 -8.51 12.50 13.26
C ALA A 477 -9.67 12.25 14.23
N ALA A 478 -10.28 11.06 14.18
CA ALA A 478 -11.34 10.68 15.10
C ALA A 478 -10.86 10.70 16.57
N ALA A 479 -9.64 10.22 16.83
CA ALA A 479 -9.05 10.24 18.17
C ALA A 479 -8.85 11.68 18.69
N LYS A 480 -8.40 12.60 17.82
CA LYS A 480 -8.22 14.03 18.17
C LYS A 480 -9.56 14.76 18.36
N LEU A 481 -10.61 14.37 17.62
CA LEU A 481 -11.95 14.98 17.70
C LEU A 481 -12.78 14.44 18.87
N ARG A 482 -12.44 13.28 19.43
CA ARG A 482 -13.10 12.74 20.63
C ARG A 482 -12.75 13.59 21.84
N ASN A 483 -13.77 14.03 22.53
CA ASN A 483 -13.66 14.72 23.81
C ASN A 483 -14.90 14.41 24.66
N ASP A 484 -14.99 14.96 25.88
CA ASP A 484 -16.08 14.69 26.82
C ASP A 484 -17.47 15.03 26.28
N SER A 485 -17.57 15.86 25.22
CA SER A 485 -18.84 16.34 24.67
C SER A 485 -19.16 15.78 23.28
N ARG A 486 -18.23 15.06 22.60
CA ARG A 486 -18.44 14.55 21.23
C ARG A 486 -17.97 13.12 21.07
N ARG A 487 -18.91 12.22 20.77
CA ARG A 487 -18.63 10.83 20.40
C ARG A 487 -18.31 10.75 18.91
N VAL A 488 -17.13 10.25 18.57
CA VAL A 488 -16.70 10.13 17.17
C VAL A 488 -16.38 8.68 16.86
N GLY A 489 -17.03 8.12 15.84
CA GLY A 489 -16.79 6.79 15.34
C GLY A 489 -16.08 6.81 13.98
N THR A 490 -15.51 5.68 13.61
CA THR A 490 -14.93 5.45 12.27
C THR A 490 -15.47 4.17 11.68
N LEU A 491 -15.65 4.13 10.35
CA LEU A 491 -16.04 2.95 9.61
C LEU A 491 -15.13 2.81 8.38
N HIS A 492 -14.27 1.81 8.38
CA HIS A 492 -13.29 1.58 7.32
C HIS A 492 -13.64 0.37 6.47
N PHE A 493 -13.65 0.54 5.15
CA PHE A 493 -13.87 -0.52 4.17
C PHE A 493 -12.52 -1.00 3.61
N SER A 494 -12.10 -2.20 3.99
CA SER A 494 -10.95 -2.91 3.41
C SER A 494 -11.35 -3.83 2.24
N GLN A 495 -12.65 -4.07 2.06
CA GLN A 495 -13.27 -4.60 0.86
C GLN A 495 -14.38 -3.64 0.43
N VAL A 496 -14.30 -3.15 -0.80
CA VAL A 496 -15.22 -2.14 -1.34
C VAL A 496 -16.24 -2.73 -2.33
N TRP A 497 -16.07 -4.00 -2.72
CA TRP A 497 -17.03 -4.73 -3.53
C TRP A 497 -16.92 -6.27 -3.33
N PRO A 498 -18.06 -7.03 -3.29
CA PRO A 498 -19.41 -6.50 -3.15
C PRO A 498 -19.63 -5.89 -1.76
N LEU A 499 -20.59 -4.99 -1.65
CA LEU A 499 -21.07 -4.46 -0.37
C LEU A 499 -22.22 -5.32 0.16
N VAL A 500 -22.21 -5.61 1.46
CA VAL A 500 -23.28 -6.31 2.17
C VAL A 500 -23.91 -5.33 3.16
N PRO A 501 -25.04 -4.67 2.81
CA PRO A 501 -25.63 -3.60 3.61
C PRO A 501 -25.88 -3.96 5.08
N ASP A 502 -26.29 -5.19 5.35
CA ASP A 502 -26.55 -5.68 6.71
C ASP A 502 -25.32 -5.60 7.64
N GLN A 503 -24.11 -5.54 7.08
CA GLN A 503 -22.87 -5.46 7.86
C GLN A 503 -22.52 -4.03 8.30
N PHE A 504 -23.11 -2.99 7.69
CA PHE A 504 -22.67 -1.61 7.95
C PHE A 504 -23.79 -0.55 7.98
N LEU A 505 -24.96 -0.81 7.38
CA LEU A 505 -26.01 0.19 7.26
C LEU A 505 -26.50 0.69 8.62
N GLY A 506 -26.59 -0.19 9.61
CA GLY A 506 -26.98 0.17 10.98
C GLY A 506 -26.04 1.18 11.63
N TYR A 507 -24.74 1.16 11.33
CA TYR A 507 -23.79 2.18 11.81
C TYR A 507 -24.05 3.54 11.16
N LEU A 508 -24.39 3.55 9.86
CA LEU A 508 -24.69 4.79 9.15
C LEU A 508 -25.98 5.43 9.63
N GLU A 509 -27.04 4.63 9.85
CA GLU A 509 -28.36 5.09 10.26
C GLU A 509 -28.41 5.56 11.73
N SER A 510 -27.57 4.98 12.58
CA SER A 510 -27.52 5.35 14.01
C SER A 510 -26.66 6.57 14.31
N ALA A 511 -25.82 7.03 13.38
CA ALA A 511 -24.93 8.17 13.58
C ALA A 511 -25.67 9.51 13.38
N GLY A 512 -25.31 10.50 14.19
CA GLY A 512 -25.87 11.86 14.08
C GLY A 512 -25.47 12.56 12.77
N GLU A 513 -24.17 12.50 12.43
CA GLU A 513 -23.62 12.97 11.16
C GLU A 513 -22.69 11.90 10.56
N VAL A 514 -22.83 11.63 9.27
CA VAL A 514 -21.96 10.72 8.51
C VAL A 514 -21.16 11.51 7.49
N VAL A 515 -19.82 11.44 7.61
CA VAL A 515 -18.88 12.11 6.70
C VAL A 515 -18.00 11.08 6.00
N CYS A 516 -18.02 11.05 4.67
CA CYS A 516 -17.14 10.19 3.90
C CYS A 516 -15.84 10.91 3.55
N VAL A 517 -14.69 10.29 3.89
CA VAL A 517 -13.34 10.82 3.68
C VAL A 517 -12.66 10.00 2.59
N GLU A 518 -12.33 10.62 1.46
CA GLU A 518 -11.78 9.93 0.28
C GLU A 518 -10.73 10.76 -0.46
N GLY A 519 -9.71 10.07 -0.97
CA GLY A 519 -8.66 10.65 -1.82
C GLY A 519 -9.08 10.77 -3.29
N ASN A 520 -10.26 11.32 -3.60
CA ASN A 520 -10.74 11.54 -4.97
C ASN A 520 -11.78 12.67 -5.03
N VAL A 521 -12.02 13.20 -6.23
CA VAL A 521 -12.88 14.39 -6.44
C VAL A 521 -14.38 14.12 -6.34
N TYR A 522 -14.81 12.86 -6.54
CA TYR A 522 -16.25 12.55 -6.67
C TYR A 522 -16.88 11.89 -5.44
N GLY A 523 -16.07 11.38 -4.50
CA GLY A 523 -16.58 10.59 -3.39
C GLY A 523 -17.13 9.25 -3.89
N GLN A 524 -16.25 8.42 -4.49
CA GLN A 524 -16.65 7.21 -5.21
C GLN A 524 -17.25 6.16 -4.28
N LEU A 525 -16.71 5.98 -3.06
CA LEU A 525 -17.32 5.10 -2.05
C LEU A 525 -18.67 5.65 -1.57
N ALA A 526 -18.76 6.96 -1.30
CA ALA A 526 -20.03 7.56 -0.90
C ALA A 526 -21.13 7.37 -1.95
N ARG A 527 -20.78 7.47 -3.24
CA ARG A 527 -21.68 7.19 -4.36
C ARG A 527 -22.08 5.72 -4.43
N LEU A 528 -21.10 4.82 -4.20
CA LEU A 528 -21.33 3.39 -4.19
C LEU A 528 -22.27 2.98 -3.05
N ILE A 529 -22.04 3.46 -1.82
CA ILE A 529 -22.95 3.25 -0.69
C ILE A 529 -24.36 3.70 -1.03
N ARG A 530 -24.51 4.89 -1.61
CA ARG A 530 -25.83 5.40 -2.00
C ARG A 530 -26.50 4.53 -3.05
N ARG A 531 -25.75 4.02 -4.02
CA ARG A 531 -26.29 3.13 -5.06
C ARG A 531 -26.82 1.82 -4.47
N GLU A 532 -26.06 1.22 -3.53
CA GLU A 532 -26.36 -0.11 -3.00
C GLU A 532 -27.40 -0.08 -1.87
N THR A 533 -27.51 1.03 -1.12
CA THR A 533 -28.35 1.11 0.08
C THR A 533 -29.43 2.17 0.03
N GLY A 534 -29.33 3.14 -0.88
CA GLY A 534 -30.15 4.36 -0.85
C GLY A 534 -29.69 5.41 0.17
N PHE A 535 -28.77 5.06 1.09
CA PHE A 535 -28.27 5.97 2.13
C PHE A 535 -27.34 7.02 1.52
N GLY A 536 -27.64 8.30 1.74
CA GLY A 536 -26.76 9.40 1.33
C GLY A 536 -25.95 9.92 2.52
N VAL A 537 -24.63 9.92 2.42
CA VAL A 537 -23.76 10.54 3.45
C VAL A 537 -24.07 12.04 3.56
N HIS A 538 -23.97 12.58 4.77
CA HIS A 538 -24.32 13.99 5.05
C HIS A 538 -23.29 14.97 4.46
N ARG A 539 -21.99 14.63 4.57
CA ARG A 539 -20.87 15.45 4.09
C ARG A 539 -19.78 14.56 3.46
N ARG A 540 -18.87 15.19 2.72
CA ARG A 540 -17.68 14.56 2.17
C ARG A 540 -16.47 15.44 2.44
N VAL A 541 -15.37 14.83 2.86
CA VAL A 541 -14.04 15.42 2.92
C VAL A 541 -13.22 14.78 1.82
N LEU A 542 -12.90 15.54 0.78
CA LEU A 542 -12.28 15.03 -0.45
C LEU A 542 -10.93 15.69 -0.69
N ARG A 543 -9.88 14.89 -0.94
CA ARG A 543 -8.56 15.39 -1.29
C ARG A 543 -8.14 14.84 -2.66
N TYR A 544 -7.75 15.70 -3.58
CA TYR A 544 -7.37 15.35 -4.96
C TYR A 544 -6.26 16.23 -5.54
N ASP A 545 -5.39 16.73 -4.66
CA ASP A 545 -4.20 17.53 -4.99
C ASP A 545 -2.93 16.69 -5.20
N GLY A 546 -3.06 15.36 -5.09
CA GLY A 546 -1.94 14.42 -5.20
C GLY A 546 -1.17 14.21 -3.90
N LEU A 547 -1.61 14.77 -2.78
CA LEU A 547 -1.03 14.58 -1.47
C LEU A 547 -1.86 13.59 -0.63
N PRO A 548 -1.23 12.86 0.32
CA PRO A 548 -1.96 11.98 1.21
C PRO A 548 -2.88 12.77 2.14
N ILE A 549 -4.03 12.19 2.48
CA ILE A 549 -4.92 12.74 3.51
C ILE A 549 -4.18 12.69 4.85
N THR A 550 -4.24 13.81 5.62
CA THR A 550 -3.67 13.93 6.97
C THR A 550 -4.79 14.11 8.00
N PRO A 551 -4.57 13.79 9.28
CA PRO A 551 -5.52 14.10 10.33
C PRO A 551 -5.85 15.60 10.40
N GLU A 552 -4.85 16.46 10.24
CA GLU A 552 -5.00 17.92 10.25
C GLU A 552 -5.87 18.39 9.09
N TYR A 553 -5.69 17.81 7.89
CA TYR A 553 -6.55 18.09 6.74
C TYR A 553 -8.02 17.78 7.03
N ILE A 554 -8.29 16.58 7.58
CA ILE A 554 -9.67 16.15 7.92
C ILE A 554 -10.31 17.12 8.91
N ILE A 555 -9.62 17.45 10.02
CA ILE A 555 -10.12 18.33 11.07
C ILE A 555 -10.41 19.72 10.51
N ARG A 556 -9.49 20.28 9.73
CA ARG A 556 -9.66 21.59 9.08
C ARG A 556 -10.85 21.63 8.12
N GLU A 557 -11.05 20.59 7.31
CA GLU A 557 -12.19 20.51 6.38
C GLU A 557 -13.53 20.26 7.10
N LEU A 558 -13.52 19.70 8.29
CA LEU A 558 -14.70 19.61 9.15
C LEU A 558 -15.09 20.94 9.78
N GLY A 559 -14.16 21.90 9.85
CA GLY A 559 -14.36 23.21 10.48
C GLY A 559 -14.25 23.17 11.99
N ASP A 560 -13.54 22.18 12.50
CA ASP A 560 -13.27 21.96 13.93
C ASP A 560 -11.87 22.44 14.34
#